data_7fc55608c81dcc0d4c88cb1795e9c3b7
#
_entry.id   7fc55608c81dcc0d4c88cb1795e9c3b7
#
_cell.length_a   1.000
_cell.length_b   1.000
_cell.length_c   1.000
_cell.angle_alpha   90.00
_cell.angle_beta   90.00
_cell.angle_gamma   90.00
#
_symmetry.space_group_name_H-M   'P 1'
#
loop_
_entity.id
_entity.type
_entity.pdbx_description
1 polymer ?
#
loop_
_entity_poly.entity_id
_entity_poly.type
_entity_poly.pdbx_seq_one_letter_code
_entity_poly.pdbx_strand_id
1 'polypeptide(L)'
;MRLSIAPSLLEIQNLRFAYPDQPALADRWSAAIGEGVTLLYGDTGSGKSTLLRVLAGQQPASAGQLRAAGVALDAEPTAYRRQVFFCEPASEAFDALSVQACTALLGEGDAGFDKAEWQRLVDAFSLTPHLEKQMFMLSTGSRRKVGLAAALASGRPVVLLDDPVGALDARSIHGLWQAIERRMAQPGRAVVVASSERITEVPLAACIELPLG
;
A
#
# COMPACT_ATOMS: atom_id res chain seq x y z
N MET A 1 10.23 -26.99 -21.60
CA MET A 1 9.10 -26.11 -21.21
C MET A 1 9.64 -25.10 -20.20
N ARG A 2 9.98 -23.87 -20.62
CA ARG A 2 10.41 -22.82 -19.68
C ARG A 2 9.17 -22.38 -18.92
N LEU A 3 9.12 -22.64 -17.62
CA LEU A 3 8.17 -22.01 -16.73
C LEU A 3 8.41 -20.49 -16.84
N SER A 4 7.46 -19.77 -17.44
CA SER A 4 7.45 -18.31 -17.41
C SER A 4 7.16 -17.93 -15.98
N ILE A 5 8.18 -17.63 -15.20
CA ILE A 5 8.02 -16.99 -13.89
C ILE A 5 7.46 -15.61 -14.21
N ALA A 6 6.22 -15.36 -13.79
CA ALA A 6 5.62 -14.04 -13.92
C ALA A 6 6.58 -13.00 -13.31
N PRO A 7 6.82 -11.87 -13.97
CA PRO A 7 7.78 -10.88 -13.48
C PRO A 7 7.33 -10.40 -12.09
N SER A 8 8.27 -10.38 -11.16
CA SER A 8 8.03 -9.79 -9.83
C SER A 8 7.82 -8.29 -9.97
N LEU A 9 6.80 -7.77 -9.29
CA LEU A 9 6.48 -6.34 -9.26
C LEU A 9 7.22 -5.60 -8.15
N LEU A 10 7.57 -6.31 -7.07
CA LEU A 10 8.42 -5.79 -6.00
C LEU A 10 9.45 -6.86 -5.62
N GLU A 11 10.72 -6.52 -5.80
CA GLU A 11 11.86 -7.38 -5.47
C GLU A 11 12.59 -6.82 -4.26
N ILE A 12 12.86 -7.70 -3.31
CA ILE A 12 13.59 -7.42 -2.08
C ILE A 12 14.80 -8.34 -2.05
N GLN A 13 16.00 -7.80 -1.93
CA GLN A 13 17.24 -8.58 -1.92
C GLN A 13 18.10 -8.22 -0.70
N ASN A 14 18.36 -9.20 0.15
CA ASN A 14 19.23 -9.09 1.33
C ASN A 14 18.91 -7.88 2.22
N LEU A 15 17.63 -7.55 2.38
CA LEU A 15 17.18 -6.41 3.17
C LEU A 15 17.61 -6.55 4.62
N ARG A 16 18.19 -5.50 5.19
CA ARG A 16 18.47 -5.37 6.61
C ARG A 16 17.83 -4.10 7.16
N PHE A 17 17.08 -4.28 8.22
CA PHE A 17 16.50 -3.18 8.96
C PHE A 17 16.37 -3.53 10.44
N ALA A 18 16.83 -2.63 11.29
CA ALA A 18 16.60 -2.64 12.73
C ALA A 18 16.45 -1.20 13.22
N TYR A 19 15.65 -0.98 14.25
CA TYR A 19 15.74 0.25 15.03
C TYR A 19 16.95 0.17 15.98
N PRO A 20 17.53 1.32 16.38
CA PRO A 20 18.57 1.33 17.41
C PRO A 20 18.13 0.54 18.64
N ASP A 21 19.02 -0.29 19.16
CA ASP A 21 18.82 -1.10 20.37
C ASP A 21 17.62 -2.07 20.33
N GLN A 22 17.13 -2.40 19.14
CA GLN A 22 16.04 -3.38 18.96
C GLN A 22 16.48 -4.57 18.09
N PRO A 23 15.84 -5.73 18.24
CA PRO A 23 16.04 -6.86 17.33
C PRO A 23 15.79 -6.46 15.88
N ALA A 24 16.50 -7.09 14.96
CA ALA A 24 16.32 -6.83 13.53
C ALA A 24 14.90 -7.22 13.10
N LEU A 25 14.21 -6.30 12.42
CA LEU A 25 12.96 -6.57 11.74
C LEU A 25 13.20 -7.43 10.50
N ALA A 26 14.30 -7.19 9.82
CA ALA A 26 14.78 -7.97 8.66
C ALA A 26 16.30 -8.14 8.77
N ASP A 27 16.81 -9.37 8.62
CA ASP A 27 18.23 -9.66 8.50
C ASP A 27 18.49 -10.51 7.25
N ARG A 28 19.04 -9.87 6.21
CA ARG A 28 19.28 -10.47 4.90
C ARG A 28 18.02 -11.08 4.26
N TRP A 29 16.87 -10.51 4.57
CA TRP A 29 15.61 -10.99 4.05
C TRP A 29 15.49 -10.71 2.54
N SER A 30 15.06 -11.73 1.81
CA SER A 30 14.82 -11.63 0.37
C SER A 30 13.44 -12.20 0.03
N ALA A 31 12.72 -11.49 -0.84
CA ALA A 31 11.39 -11.90 -1.30
C ALA A 31 11.11 -11.31 -2.70
N ALA A 32 10.20 -11.94 -3.41
CA ALA A 32 9.68 -11.46 -4.68
C ALA A 32 8.16 -11.46 -4.61
N ILE A 33 7.55 -10.29 -4.78
CA ILE A 33 6.10 -10.10 -4.78
C ILE A 33 5.66 -9.92 -6.24
N GLY A 34 4.86 -10.85 -6.72
CA GLY A 34 4.27 -10.84 -8.04
C GLY A 34 2.90 -10.17 -8.07
N GLU A 35 2.14 -10.44 -9.14
CA GLU A 35 0.75 -10.02 -9.27
C GLU A 35 -0.13 -10.67 -8.21
N GLY A 36 -1.19 -9.96 -7.81
CA GLY A 36 -2.16 -10.45 -6.84
C GLY A 36 -2.06 -9.78 -5.47
N VAL A 37 -2.75 -10.36 -4.50
CA VAL A 37 -2.78 -9.90 -3.11
C VAL A 37 -1.76 -10.69 -2.28
N THR A 38 -0.81 -10.00 -1.67
CA THR A 38 0.10 -10.57 -0.67
C THR A 38 -0.30 -10.09 0.71
N LEU A 39 -0.56 -11.01 1.62
CA LEU A 39 -0.79 -10.70 3.03
C LEU A 39 0.57 -10.59 3.75
N LEU A 40 0.81 -9.45 4.39
CA LEU A 40 1.87 -9.26 5.38
C LEU A 40 1.24 -9.46 6.77
N TYR A 41 1.38 -10.67 7.29
CA TYR A 41 0.73 -11.10 8.52
C TYR A 41 1.66 -10.99 9.73
N GLY A 42 1.11 -10.64 10.88
CA GLY A 42 1.84 -10.63 12.15
C GLY A 42 1.09 -9.85 13.22
N ASP A 43 1.46 -10.07 14.47
CA ASP A 43 0.83 -9.41 15.62
C ASP A 43 0.98 -7.89 15.59
N THR A 44 0.16 -7.21 16.39
CA THR A 44 0.32 -5.76 16.63
C THR A 44 1.71 -5.52 17.24
N GLY A 45 2.42 -4.55 16.69
CA GLY A 45 3.81 -4.25 17.12
C GLY A 45 4.88 -5.11 16.44
N SER A 46 4.55 -6.08 15.59
CA SER A 46 5.54 -6.94 14.89
C SER A 46 6.38 -6.21 13.82
N GLY A 47 6.11 -4.92 13.54
CA GLY A 47 6.87 -4.12 12.59
C GLY A 47 6.28 -4.03 11.19
N LYS A 48 5.02 -4.48 10.95
CA LYS A 48 4.37 -4.41 9.64
C LYS A 48 4.41 -3.01 9.00
N SER A 49 3.96 -2.00 9.74
CA SER A 49 3.96 -0.60 9.26
C SER A 49 5.36 -0.10 8.93
N THR A 50 6.35 -0.48 9.75
CA THR A 50 7.76 -0.15 9.49
C THR A 50 8.25 -0.80 8.20
N LEU A 51 7.96 -2.09 8.02
CA LEU A 51 8.35 -2.80 6.79
C LEU A 51 7.68 -2.16 5.57
N LEU A 52 6.41 -1.79 5.64
CA LEU A 52 5.73 -1.09 4.54
C LEU A 52 6.41 0.26 4.21
N ARG A 53 6.82 1.06 5.21
CA ARG A 53 7.58 2.29 4.98
C ARG A 53 8.93 2.04 4.30
N VAL A 54 9.63 0.98 4.70
CA VAL A 54 10.89 0.58 4.04
C VAL A 54 10.62 0.17 2.60
N LEU A 55 9.63 -0.68 2.34
CA LEU A 55 9.24 -1.11 1.00
C LEU A 55 8.73 0.04 0.12
N ALA A 56 8.13 1.07 0.72
CA ALA A 56 7.73 2.29 0.01
C ALA A 56 8.91 3.22 -0.32
N GLY A 57 10.12 2.93 0.17
CA GLY A 57 11.28 3.81 0.07
C GLY A 57 11.13 5.11 0.86
N GLN A 58 10.27 5.14 1.88
CA GLN A 58 10.09 6.27 2.79
C GLN A 58 11.01 6.20 4.00
N GLN A 59 11.41 4.99 4.37
CA GLN A 59 12.36 4.74 5.46
C GLN A 59 13.58 3.99 4.91
N PRO A 60 14.82 4.49 5.13
CA PRO A 60 16.01 3.84 4.63
C PRO A 60 16.27 2.53 5.38
N ALA A 61 16.63 1.48 4.64
CA ALA A 61 17.19 0.26 5.19
C ALA A 61 18.70 0.42 5.45
N SER A 62 19.25 -0.37 6.37
CA SER A 62 20.69 -0.35 6.64
C SER A 62 21.50 -1.08 5.56
N ALA A 63 20.89 -2.03 4.86
CA ALA A 63 21.48 -2.72 3.70
C ALA A 63 20.39 -3.42 2.87
N GLY A 64 20.76 -3.90 1.69
CA GLY A 64 19.88 -4.60 0.75
C GLY A 64 19.45 -3.72 -0.40
N GLN A 65 18.72 -4.32 -1.34
CA GLN A 65 18.23 -3.65 -2.53
C GLN A 65 16.72 -3.84 -2.67
N LEU A 66 16.05 -2.78 -3.10
CA LEU A 66 14.62 -2.79 -3.43
C LEU A 66 14.45 -2.38 -4.89
N ARG A 67 13.61 -3.12 -5.60
CA ARG A 67 13.25 -2.82 -6.99
C ARG A 67 11.74 -2.95 -7.16
N ALA A 68 11.09 -1.92 -7.67
CA ALA A 68 9.66 -1.93 -7.97
C ALA A 68 9.43 -1.73 -9.48
N ALA A 69 8.69 -2.64 -10.10
CA ALA A 69 8.45 -2.67 -11.54
C ALA A 69 9.72 -2.43 -12.37
N GLY A 70 10.83 -3.07 -11.97
CA GLY A 70 12.12 -2.94 -12.62
C GLY A 70 12.97 -1.74 -12.21
N VAL A 71 12.44 -0.77 -11.47
CA VAL A 71 13.14 0.46 -11.01
C VAL A 71 13.79 0.22 -9.65
N ALA A 72 15.10 0.48 -9.53
CA ALA A 72 15.84 0.30 -8.29
C ALA A 72 15.78 1.55 -7.41
N LEU A 73 15.54 1.36 -6.09
CA LEU A 73 15.42 2.47 -5.14
C LEU A 73 16.71 3.26 -4.95
N ASP A 74 17.85 2.58 -4.92
CA ASP A 74 19.18 3.18 -4.73
C ASP A 74 19.62 4.00 -5.93
N ALA A 75 19.29 3.57 -7.15
CA ALA A 75 19.65 4.25 -8.38
C ALA A 75 18.66 5.41 -8.72
N GLU A 76 17.37 5.18 -8.57
CA GLU A 76 16.33 6.10 -9.03
C GLU A 76 15.21 6.26 -7.97
N PRO A 77 15.50 6.86 -6.80
CA PRO A 77 14.56 6.89 -5.68
C PRO A 77 13.21 7.56 -6.00
N THR A 78 13.21 8.61 -6.81
CA THR A 78 11.97 9.29 -7.23
C THR A 78 11.16 8.44 -8.20
N ALA A 79 11.80 7.77 -9.17
CA ALA A 79 11.15 6.88 -10.11
C ALA A 79 10.60 5.63 -9.40
N TYR A 80 11.35 5.07 -8.43
CA TYR A 80 10.89 3.96 -7.58
C TYR A 80 9.60 4.32 -6.84
N ARG A 81 9.55 5.47 -6.15
CA ARG A 81 8.37 5.91 -5.39
C ARG A 81 7.16 6.17 -6.29
N ARG A 82 7.35 6.38 -7.58
CA ARG A 82 6.26 6.44 -8.57
C ARG A 82 5.73 5.06 -8.95
N GLN A 83 6.44 3.96 -8.64
CA GLN A 83 5.95 2.60 -8.85
C GLN A 83 5.19 2.05 -7.64
N VAL A 84 5.36 2.65 -6.46
CA VAL A 84 4.78 2.18 -5.21
C VAL A 84 3.83 3.24 -4.65
N PHE A 85 2.58 2.88 -4.37
CA PHE A 85 1.67 3.71 -3.61
C PHE A 85 1.67 3.25 -2.15
N PHE A 86 1.98 4.14 -1.25
CA PHE A 86 1.80 3.96 0.18
C PHE A 86 1.31 5.27 0.78
N CYS A 87 0.17 5.22 1.45
CA CYS A 87 -0.36 6.33 2.22
C CYS A 87 -0.38 5.92 3.69
N GLU A 88 0.35 6.65 4.50
CA GLU A 88 0.38 6.38 5.93
C GLU A 88 -0.96 6.78 6.57
N PRO A 89 -1.66 5.84 7.24
CA PRO A 89 -3.02 6.10 7.76
C PRO A 89 -3.10 7.26 8.76
N ALA A 90 -2.01 7.52 9.49
CA ALA A 90 -1.92 8.55 10.52
C ALA A 90 -1.18 9.82 10.06
N SER A 91 -0.88 9.97 8.77
CA SER A 91 -0.16 11.15 8.27
C SER A 91 -0.97 12.43 8.42
N GLU A 92 -0.36 13.44 9.01
CA GLU A 92 -0.91 14.81 9.10
C GLU A 92 -0.43 15.71 7.94
N ALA A 93 0.38 15.16 7.03
CA ALA A 93 1.00 15.92 5.94
C ALA A 93 -0.01 16.64 5.03
N PHE A 94 -1.25 16.16 5.01
CA PHE A 94 -2.32 16.69 4.15
C PHE A 94 -3.41 17.44 4.92
N ASP A 95 -3.24 17.68 6.21
CA ASP A 95 -4.28 18.22 7.10
C ASP A 95 -4.91 19.52 6.61
N ALA A 96 -4.11 20.42 6.06
CA ALA A 96 -4.58 21.72 5.54
C ALA A 96 -5.26 21.63 4.16
N LEU A 97 -5.21 20.50 3.48
CA LEU A 97 -5.81 20.32 2.16
C LEU A 97 -7.26 19.86 2.27
N SER A 98 -8.12 20.24 1.31
CA SER A 98 -9.41 19.58 1.14
C SER A 98 -9.20 18.13 0.68
N VAL A 99 -10.20 17.26 0.89
CA VAL A 99 -10.17 15.87 0.39
C VAL A 99 -9.87 15.85 -1.11
N GLN A 100 -10.51 16.73 -1.87
CA GLN A 100 -10.32 16.84 -3.31
C GLN A 100 -8.89 17.25 -3.67
N ALA A 101 -8.34 18.26 -2.98
CA ALA A 101 -6.95 18.71 -3.19
C ALA A 101 -5.92 17.65 -2.76
N CYS A 102 -6.16 16.97 -1.63
CA CYS A 102 -5.33 15.87 -1.17
C CYS A 102 -5.29 14.73 -2.21
N THR A 103 -6.46 14.34 -2.75
CA THR A 103 -6.53 13.30 -3.78
C THR A 103 -5.81 13.71 -5.06
N ALA A 104 -5.98 14.97 -5.51
CA ALA A 104 -5.29 15.50 -6.68
C ALA A 104 -3.76 15.42 -6.50
N LEU A 105 -3.27 15.77 -5.32
CA LEU A 105 -1.84 15.69 -4.98
C LEU A 105 -1.34 14.23 -4.93
N LEU A 106 -2.10 13.32 -4.33
CA LEU A 106 -1.74 11.89 -4.27
C LEU A 106 -1.70 11.24 -5.66
N GLY A 107 -2.55 11.71 -6.59
CA GLY A 107 -2.57 11.29 -8.00
C GLY A 107 -1.62 12.08 -8.89
N GLU A 108 -0.89 13.07 -8.38
CA GLU A 108 0.01 13.89 -9.18
C GLU A 108 1.13 13.04 -9.81
N GLY A 109 1.34 13.23 -11.11
CA GLY A 109 2.31 12.47 -11.89
C GLY A 109 1.96 10.99 -12.10
N ASP A 110 0.77 10.56 -11.72
CA ASP A 110 0.24 9.22 -11.99
C ASP A 110 -0.68 9.24 -13.22
N ALA A 111 -0.08 9.04 -14.39
CA ALA A 111 -0.82 9.03 -15.66
C ALA A 111 -1.88 7.91 -15.75
N GLY A 112 -1.77 6.88 -14.90
CA GLY A 112 -2.69 5.75 -14.81
C GLY A 112 -3.77 5.91 -13.75
N PHE A 113 -3.90 7.08 -13.09
CA PHE A 113 -4.93 7.30 -12.06
C PHE A 113 -6.33 7.17 -12.64
N ASP A 114 -7.08 6.18 -12.13
CA ASP A 114 -8.45 5.87 -12.58
C ASP A 114 -9.48 6.74 -11.84
N LYS A 115 -9.91 7.82 -12.49
CA LYS A 115 -10.93 8.74 -11.97
C LYS A 115 -12.29 8.07 -11.79
N ALA A 116 -12.61 7.05 -12.59
CA ALA A 116 -13.88 6.34 -12.47
C ALA A 116 -13.87 5.43 -11.24
N GLU A 117 -12.75 4.75 -10.96
CA GLU A 117 -12.60 3.97 -9.73
C GLU A 117 -12.57 4.87 -8.49
N TRP A 118 -11.88 6.03 -8.55
CA TRP A 118 -11.96 7.03 -7.50
C TRP A 118 -13.40 7.41 -7.17
N GLN A 119 -14.22 7.73 -8.17
CA GLN A 119 -15.60 8.11 -7.96
C GLN A 119 -16.43 6.96 -7.34
N ARG A 120 -16.24 5.72 -7.83
CA ARG A 120 -16.89 4.54 -7.22
C ARG A 120 -16.53 4.40 -5.73
N LEU A 121 -15.28 4.64 -5.37
CA LEU A 121 -14.81 4.55 -3.99
C LEU A 121 -15.31 5.73 -3.14
N VAL A 122 -15.42 6.93 -3.69
CA VAL A 122 -16.08 8.07 -3.03
C VAL A 122 -17.50 7.69 -2.61
N ASP A 123 -18.26 7.05 -3.50
CA ASP A 123 -19.63 6.62 -3.23
C ASP A 123 -19.68 5.44 -2.23
N ALA A 124 -18.84 4.42 -2.43
CA ALA A 124 -18.78 3.23 -1.57
C ALA A 124 -18.39 3.60 -0.12
N PHE A 125 -17.47 4.54 0.05
CA PHE A 125 -16.95 5.01 1.32
C PHE A 125 -17.78 6.17 1.93
N SER A 126 -18.81 6.62 1.22
CA SER A 126 -19.66 7.76 1.62
C SER A 126 -18.85 9.05 1.84
N LEU A 127 -17.88 9.32 0.97
CA LEU A 127 -17.00 10.48 1.05
C LEU A 127 -17.59 11.74 0.42
N THR A 128 -18.66 11.65 -0.38
CA THR A 128 -19.29 12.78 -1.09
C THR A 128 -19.51 14.01 -0.19
N PRO A 129 -20.06 13.89 1.05
CA PRO A 129 -20.27 15.06 1.93
C PRO A 129 -18.98 15.66 2.50
N HIS A 130 -17.85 15.05 2.20
CA HIS A 130 -16.54 15.40 2.77
C HIS A 130 -15.57 15.97 1.75
N LEU A 131 -15.87 15.94 0.45
CA LEU A 131 -14.92 16.29 -0.62
C LEU A 131 -14.31 17.70 -0.47
N GLU A 132 -15.12 18.67 -0.03
CA GLU A 132 -14.69 20.06 0.16
C GLU A 132 -14.13 20.34 1.57
N LYS A 133 -14.26 19.39 2.52
CA LYS A 133 -13.73 19.55 3.87
C LYS A 133 -12.22 19.38 3.88
N GLN A 134 -11.57 20.11 4.75
CA GLN A 134 -10.13 19.91 5.02
C GLN A 134 -9.90 18.58 5.74
N MET A 135 -8.78 17.94 5.48
CA MET A 135 -8.46 16.61 6.01
C MET A 135 -8.48 16.58 7.54
N PHE A 136 -8.03 17.65 8.23
CA PHE A 136 -8.07 17.71 9.70
C PHE A 136 -9.50 17.70 10.27
N MET A 137 -10.51 18.05 9.47
CA MET A 137 -11.93 18.06 9.89
C MET A 137 -12.57 16.66 9.83
N LEU A 138 -11.88 15.69 9.27
CA LEU A 138 -12.37 14.32 9.11
C LEU A 138 -12.07 13.46 10.34
N SER A 139 -12.95 12.50 10.62
CA SER A 139 -12.62 11.42 11.54
C SER A 139 -11.44 10.59 11.02
N THR A 140 -10.76 9.87 11.91
CA THR A 140 -9.68 8.94 11.55
C THR A 140 -10.12 7.94 10.46
N GLY A 141 -11.33 7.37 10.60
CA GLY A 141 -11.89 6.46 9.59
C GLY A 141 -12.12 7.14 8.25
N SER A 142 -12.64 8.38 8.23
CA SER A 142 -12.84 9.11 6.97
C SER A 142 -11.53 9.50 6.30
N ARG A 143 -10.50 9.91 7.06
CA ARG A 143 -9.15 10.15 6.51
C ARG A 143 -8.59 8.89 5.88
N ARG A 144 -8.70 7.73 6.56
CA ARG A 144 -8.24 6.44 6.04
C ARG A 144 -8.94 6.10 4.73
N LYS A 145 -10.26 6.30 4.63
CA LYS A 145 -11.03 6.07 3.41
C LYS A 145 -10.51 6.91 2.22
N VAL A 146 -10.12 8.17 2.44
CA VAL A 146 -9.52 9.01 1.39
C VAL A 146 -8.21 8.40 0.87
N GLY A 147 -7.31 8.00 1.77
CA GLY A 147 -6.05 7.36 1.40
C GLY A 147 -6.24 6.04 0.65
N LEU A 148 -7.16 5.20 1.13
CA LEU A 148 -7.51 3.93 0.49
C LEU A 148 -8.11 4.13 -0.91
N ALA A 149 -9.01 5.11 -1.07
CA ALA A 149 -9.59 5.43 -2.36
C ALA A 149 -8.53 5.90 -3.35
N ALA A 150 -7.61 6.78 -2.93
CA ALA A 150 -6.50 7.23 -3.76
C ALA A 150 -5.56 6.07 -4.13
N ALA A 151 -5.26 5.19 -3.17
CA ALA A 151 -4.40 4.03 -3.39
C ALA A 151 -4.97 3.05 -4.43
N LEU A 152 -6.26 2.74 -4.31
CA LEU A 152 -6.93 1.77 -5.20
C LEU A 152 -7.25 2.35 -6.58
N ALA A 153 -7.43 3.67 -6.68
CA ALA A 153 -7.55 4.38 -7.96
C ALA A 153 -6.20 4.65 -8.63
N SER A 154 -5.07 4.49 -7.91
CA SER A 154 -3.73 4.73 -8.46
C SER A 154 -3.39 3.78 -9.60
N GLY A 155 -2.74 4.29 -10.64
CA GLY A 155 -2.16 3.51 -11.72
C GLY A 155 -0.82 2.83 -11.37
N ARG A 156 -0.27 3.06 -10.18
CA ARG A 156 1.03 2.49 -9.78
C ARG A 156 0.96 0.96 -9.67
N PRO A 157 1.98 0.23 -10.13
CA PRO A 157 1.99 -1.24 -10.12
C PRO A 157 1.82 -1.85 -8.73
N VAL A 158 2.43 -1.26 -7.71
CA VAL A 158 2.45 -1.77 -6.33
C VAL A 158 1.67 -0.84 -5.41
N VAL A 159 0.74 -1.40 -4.64
CA VAL A 159 0.00 -0.69 -3.58
C VAL A 159 0.25 -1.38 -2.24
N LEU A 160 0.64 -0.60 -1.24
CA LEU A 160 0.89 -1.05 0.12
C LEU A 160 -0.19 -0.47 1.04
N LEU A 161 -0.94 -1.35 1.71
CA LEU A 161 -2.05 -0.99 2.60
C LEU A 161 -1.75 -1.45 4.03
N ASP A 162 -1.73 -0.52 4.97
CA ASP A 162 -1.46 -0.78 6.38
C ASP A 162 -2.77 -0.84 7.17
N ASP A 163 -3.14 -2.03 7.62
CA ASP A 163 -4.38 -2.33 8.34
C ASP A 163 -5.61 -1.66 7.70
N PRO A 164 -5.91 -1.98 6.42
CA PRO A 164 -6.86 -1.18 5.64
C PRO A 164 -8.31 -1.25 6.16
N VAL A 165 -8.67 -2.26 6.95
CA VAL A 165 -10.03 -2.42 7.52
C VAL A 165 -10.21 -1.67 8.83
N GLY A 166 -9.13 -1.29 9.50
CA GLY A 166 -9.19 -0.60 10.78
C GLY A 166 -9.99 0.71 10.71
N ALA A 167 -10.91 0.91 11.65
CA ALA A 167 -11.79 2.08 11.76
C ALA A 167 -12.75 2.30 10.57
N LEU A 168 -13.01 1.25 9.75
CA LEU A 168 -13.99 1.26 8.68
C LEU A 168 -15.33 0.65 9.14
N ASP A 169 -16.44 1.17 8.61
CA ASP A 169 -17.74 0.54 8.73
C ASP A 169 -17.88 -0.65 7.75
N ALA A 170 -18.84 -1.54 8.01
CA ALA A 170 -19.06 -2.76 7.22
C ALA A 170 -19.27 -2.49 5.72
N ARG A 171 -19.98 -1.42 5.36
CA ARG A 171 -20.20 -1.02 3.95
C ARG A 171 -18.87 -0.65 3.29
N SER A 172 -18.04 0.10 3.98
CA SER A 172 -16.73 0.53 3.48
C SER A 172 -15.76 -0.66 3.36
N ILE A 173 -15.78 -1.61 4.31
CA ILE A 173 -15.01 -2.86 4.23
C ILE A 173 -15.41 -3.63 2.98
N HIS A 174 -16.69 -3.80 2.72
CA HIS A 174 -17.18 -4.49 1.52
C HIS A 174 -16.72 -3.78 0.24
N GLY A 175 -16.85 -2.45 0.18
CA GLY A 175 -16.36 -1.64 -0.96
C GLY A 175 -14.86 -1.73 -1.18
N LEU A 176 -14.07 -1.80 -0.09
CA LEU A 176 -12.61 -2.00 -0.12
C LEU A 176 -12.24 -3.31 -0.83
N TRP A 177 -12.82 -4.43 -0.40
CA TRP A 177 -12.49 -5.74 -0.96
C TRP A 177 -12.92 -5.85 -2.44
N GLN A 178 -14.09 -5.33 -2.79
CA GLN A 178 -14.51 -5.25 -4.19
C GLN A 178 -13.55 -4.40 -5.05
N ALA A 179 -13.01 -3.32 -4.52
CA ALA A 179 -12.05 -2.50 -5.26
C ALA A 179 -10.70 -3.22 -5.42
N ILE A 180 -10.25 -3.95 -4.40
CA ILE A 180 -9.05 -4.81 -4.52
C ILE A 180 -9.26 -5.88 -5.59
N GLU A 181 -10.41 -6.56 -5.64
CA GLU A 181 -10.74 -7.54 -6.68
C GLU A 181 -10.69 -6.92 -8.09
N ARG A 182 -11.35 -5.76 -8.28
CA ARG A 182 -11.31 -5.06 -9.58
C ARG A 182 -9.89 -4.68 -9.99
N ARG A 183 -9.07 -4.26 -9.03
CA ARG A 183 -7.67 -3.93 -9.27
C ARG A 183 -6.88 -5.18 -9.70
N MET A 184 -7.12 -6.31 -9.05
CA MET A 184 -6.43 -7.58 -9.37
C MET A 184 -6.89 -8.19 -10.70
N ALA A 185 -8.04 -7.79 -11.23
CA ALA A 185 -8.45 -8.15 -12.59
C ALA A 185 -7.61 -7.47 -13.69
N GLN A 186 -6.81 -6.47 -13.34
CA GLN A 186 -5.88 -5.80 -14.25
C GLN A 186 -4.50 -6.46 -14.17
N PRO A 187 -3.82 -6.71 -15.30
CA PRO A 187 -2.46 -7.27 -15.28
C PRO A 187 -1.45 -6.25 -14.71
N GLY A 188 -0.33 -6.77 -14.20
CA GLY A 188 0.75 -5.94 -13.68
C GLY A 188 0.41 -5.20 -12.39
N ARG A 189 -0.44 -5.78 -11.52
CA ARG A 189 -0.88 -5.17 -10.26
C ARG A 189 -0.56 -6.07 -9.06
N ALA A 190 0.04 -5.47 -8.03
CA ALA A 190 0.27 -6.10 -6.73
C ALA A 190 -0.33 -5.24 -5.62
N VAL A 191 -0.99 -5.88 -4.66
CA VAL A 191 -1.45 -5.26 -3.43
C VAL A 191 -0.84 -6.01 -2.25
N VAL A 192 -0.10 -5.32 -1.40
CA VAL A 192 0.38 -5.86 -0.13
C VAL A 192 -0.54 -5.32 0.97
N VAL A 193 -1.20 -6.20 1.67
CA VAL A 193 -2.07 -5.86 2.80
C VAL A 193 -1.40 -6.30 4.09
N ALA A 194 -1.04 -5.35 4.94
CA ALA A 194 -0.57 -5.64 6.28
C ALA A 194 -1.76 -5.78 7.23
N SER A 195 -1.84 -6.89 7.95
CA SER A 195 -2.92 -7.17 8.91
C SER A 195 -2.43 -8.04 10.07
N SER A 196 -3.06 -7.91 11.23
CA SER A 196 -2.96 -8.84 12.35
C SER A 196 -4.00 -9.96 12.28
N GLU A 197 -4.91 -9.90 11.31
CA GLU A 197 -5.93 -10.90 11.08
C GLU A 197 -5.72 -11.58 9.72
N ARG A 198 -6.15 -12.82 9.60
CA ARG A 198 -6.14 -13.55 8.33
C ARG A 198 -7.23 -12.96 7.40
N ILE A 199 -6.86 -12.75 6.14
CA ILE A 199 -7.76 -12.25 5.11
C ILE A 199 -8.35 -13.44 4.36
N THR A 200 -9.67 -13.49 4.23
CA THR A 200 -10.43 -14.53 3.54
C THR A 200 -11.33 -13.98 2.44
N GLU A 201 -11.46 -12.66 2.36
CA GLU A 201 -12.37 -11.95 1.47
C GLU A 201 -11.89 -11.94 0.01
N VAL A 202 -10.58 -12.11 -0.20
CA VAL A 202 -9.97 -12.16 -1.54
C VAL A 202 -8.95 -13.29 -1.62
N PRO A 203 -8.73 -13.89 -2.82
CA PRO A 203 -7.67 -14.87 -3.01
C PRO A 203 -6.29 -14.25 -2.74
N LEU A 204 -5.47 -14.93 -1.94
CA LEU A 204 -4.10 -14.52 -1.67
C LEU A 204 -3.13 -15.20 -2.64
N ALA A 205 -2.25 -14.43 -3.28
CA ALA A 205 -1.14 -14.93 -4.06
C ALA A 205 0.01 -15.41 -3.16
N ALA A 206 0.22 -14.75 -2.02
CA ALA A 206 1.25 -15.09 -1.05
C ALA A 206 0.89 -14.60 0.36
N CYS A 207 1.58 -15.18 1.36
CA CYS A 207 1.56 -14.70 2.74
C CYS A 207 3.01 -14.59 3.25
N ILE A 208 3.37 -13.44 3.79
CA ILE A 208 4.65 -13.17 4.45
C ILE A 208 4.33 -12.99 5.93
N GLU A 209 4.93 -13.81 6.78
CA GLU A 209 4.70 -13.77 8.22
C GLU A 209 5.84 -13.06 8.94
N LEU A 210 5.50 -12.20 9.90
CA LEU A 210 6.46 -11.55 10.79
C LEU A 210 6.48 -12.27 12.15
N PRO A 211 7.66 -12.36 12.81
CA PRO A 211 8.96 -11.80 12.38
C PRO A 211 9.53 -12.53 11.17
N LEU A 212 10.32 -11.80 10.36
CA LEU A 212 11.02 -12.37 9.23
C LEU A 212 12.17 -13.26 9.75
N GLY A 213 12.10 -14.53 9.40
CA GLY A 213 13.13 -15.52 9.72
C GLY A 213 14.37 -15.41 8.84
#